data_cf2f6c258a873c2389ce4f8ed01d5277
#
_entry.id   cf2f6c258a873c2389ce4f8ed01d5277
#
_cell.length_a   1.000
_cell.length_b   1.000
_cell.length_c   1.000
_cell.angle_alpha   90.00
_cell.angle_beta   90.00
_cell.angle_gamma   90.00
#
_symmetry.space_group_name_H-M   'P 1'
#
loop_
_entity.id
_entity.type
_entity.pdbx_description
1 polymer ?
#
loop_
_entity_poly.entity_id
_entity_poly.type
_entity_poly.pdbx_seq_one_letter_code
_entity_poly.pdbx_strand_id
1 'polypeptide(L)'
;LETLLATLRVADGFESTRNDRTRQAQSVIVKTAEDYAMAQPGDRLYVTDLCKVARVSERTLEYAFKEIMGLSPVTYLSRLRLHRVRQALLAATHGSTTVTTEALNWGFWHFGEFSRAYKECFGELPSETLRRKP
;
A
#
# COMPACT_ATOMS: atom_id res chain seq x y z
N LEU A 1 -27.13 -0.73 -40.48
CA LEU A 1 -26.59 0.22 -39.52
C LEU A 1 -26.56 -0.38 -38.11
N GLU A 2 -27.64 -1.01 -37.70
CA GLU A 2 -27.72 -1.67 -36.39
C GLU A 2 -26.73 -2.85 -36.30
N THR A 3 -26.57 -3.61 -37.38
CA THR A 3 -25.64 -4.73 -37.44
C THR A 3 -24.19 -4.26 -37.27
N LEU A 4 -23.84 -3.13 -37.90
CA LEU A 4 -22.50 -2.55 -37.79
C LEU A 4 -22.22 -2.09 -36.35
N LEU A 5 -23.18 -1.42 -35.73
CA LEU A 5 -23.06 -0.96 -34.36
C LEU A 5 -22.96 -2.15 -33.38
N ALA A 6 -23.72 -3.20 -33.60
CA ALA A 6 -23.65 -4.42 -32.79
C ALA A 6 -22.27 -5.07 -32.89
N THR A 7 -21.67 -5.11 -34.10
CA THR A 7 -20.34 -5.67 -34.32
C THR A 7 -19.28 -4.84 -33.60
N LEU A 8 -19.36 -3.51 -33.69
CA LEU A 8 -18.44 -2.62 -33.00
C LEU A 8 -18.54 -2.78 -31.47
N ARG A 9 -19.74 -2.91 -30.94
CA ARG A 9 -19.96 -3.11 -29.50
C ARG A 9 -19.36 -4.43 -29.03
N VAL A 10 -19.49 -5.48 -29.82
CA VAL A 10 -18.91 -6.79 -29.48
C VAL A 10 -17.38 -6.71 -29.48
N ALA A 11 -16.78 -6.00 -30.47
CA ALA A 11 -15.34 -5.81 -30.54
C ALA A 11 -14.83 -5.00 -29.34
N ASP A 12 -15.50 -3.91 -29.00
CA ASP A 12 -15.14 -3.07 -27.85
C ASP A 12 -15.28 -3.86 -26.53
N GLY A 13 -16.36 -4.64 -26.41
CA GLY A 13 -16.59 -5.49 -25.25
C GLY A 13 -15.53 -6.56 -25.09
N PHE A 14 -15.02 -7.10 -26.19
CA PHE A 14 -13.97 -8.12 -26.17
C PHE A 14 -12.63 -7.53 -25.66
N GLU A 15 -12.24 -6.37 -26.17
CA GLU A 15 -11.02 -5.69 -25.73
C GLU A 15 -11.14 -5.25 -24.27
N SER A 16 -12.29 -4.71 -23.89
CA SER A 16 -12.59 -4.31 -22.52
C SER A 16 -12.48 -5.49 -21.57
N THR A 17 -12.98 -6.66 -21.96
CA THR A 17 -12.89 -7.88 -21.16
C THR A 17 -11.44 -8.31 -20.95
N ARG A 18 -10.59 -8.21 -21.99
CA ARG A 18 -9.16 -8.54 -21.87
C ARG A 18 -8.48 -7.57 -20.91
N ASN A 19 -8.70 -6.26 -21.06
CA ASN A 19 -8.15 -5.24 -20.19
C ASN A 19 -8.62 -5.43 -18.76
N ASP A 20 -9.89 -5.78 -18.58
CA ASP A 20 -10.47 -6.04 -17.26
C ASP A 20 -9.81 -7.23 -16.58
N ARG A 21 -9.54 -8.30 -17.32
CA ARG A 21 -8.85 -9.48 -16.77
C ARG A 21 -7.43 -9.14 -16.32
N THR A 22 -6.69 -8.39 -17.14
CA THR A 22 -5.33 -7.97 -16.81
C THR A 22 -5.36 -7.08 -15.57
N ARG A 23 -6.25 -6.11 -15.57
CA ARG A 23 -6.41 -5.19 -14.46
C ARG A 23 -6.83 -5.91 -13.18
N GLN A 24 -7.72 -6.89 -13.32
CA GLN A 24 -8.16 -7.70 -12.19
C GLN A 24 -7.02 -8.54 -11.64
N ALA A 25 -6.21 -9.13 -12.51
CA ALA A 25 -5.02 -9.89 -12.08
C ALA A 25 -4.04 -8.99 -11.34
N GLN A 26 -3.82 -7.77 -11.84
CA GLN A 26 -2.97 -6.79 -11.16
C GLN A 26 -3.55 -6.38 -9.81
N SER A 27 -4.85 -6.18 -9.73
CA SER A 27 -5.53 -5.86 -8.46
C SER A 27 -5.38 -6.98 -7.43
N VAL A 28 -5.44 -8.23 -7.86
CA VAL A 28 -5.20 -9.37 -6.97
C VAL A 28 -3.78 -9.37 -6.43
N ILE A 29 -2.79 -9.07 -7.28
CA ILE A 29 -1.39 -8.99 -6.87
C ILE A 29 -1.23 -7.91 -5.79
N VAL A 30 -1.78 -6.71 -6.03
CA VAL A 30 -1.71 -5.60 -5.09
C VAL A 30 -2.41 -5.97 -3.77
N LYS A 31 -3.60 -6.53 -3.84
CA LYS A 31 -4.36 -6.93 -2.66
C LYS A 31 -3.62 -7.99 -1.84
N THR A 32 -3.02 -8.97 -2.50
CA THR A 32 -2.26 -10.03 -1.83
C THR A 32 -1.07 -9.44 -1.08
N ALA A 33 -0.34 -8.51 -1.71
CA ALA A 33 0.78 -7.84 -1.08
C ALA A 33 0.33 -6.96 0.09
N GLU A 34 -0.78 -6.25 -0.05
CA GLU A 34 -1.36 -5.45 1.03
C GLU A 34 -1.73 -6.32 2.23
N ASP A 35 -2.42 -7.41 1.98
CA ASP A 35 -2.84 -8.32 3.04
C ASP A 35 -1.64 -8.88 3.81
N TYR A 36 -0.58 -9.23 3.08
CA TYR A 36 0.66 -9.67 3.70
C TYR A 36 1.28 -8.59 4.57
N ALA A 37 1.41 -7.37 4.04
CA ALA A 37 2.01 -6.25 4.75
C ALA A 37 1.24 -5.89 6.02
N MET A 38 -0.09 -6.03 5.99
CA MET A 38 -0.94 -5.72 7.14
C MET A 38 -1.02 -6.87 8.15
N ALA A 39 -0.85 -8.12 7.69
CA ALA A 39 -0.86 -9.30 8.56
C ALA A 39 0.47 -9.50 9.29
N GLN A 40 1.56 -8.93 8.76
CA GLN A 40 2.91 -9.04 9.34
C GLN A 40 3.45 -7.64 9.66
N PRO A 41 2.75 -6.87 10.52
CA PRO A 41 3.05 -5.44 10.66
C PRO A 41 4.42 -5.15 11.27
N GLY A 42 4.94 -6.02 12.12
CA GLY A 42 6.25 -5.83 12.74
C GLY A 42 7.43 -6.20 11.84
N ASP A 43 7.18 -6.86 10.72
CA ASP A 43 8.24 -7.29 9.81
C ASP A 43 8.57 -6.19 8.81
N ARG A 44 9.85 -6.10 8.43
CA ARG A 44 10.25 -5.18 7.38
C ARG A 44 9.69 -5.65 6.04
N LEU A 45 9.41 -4.68 5.16
CA LEU A 45 8.90 -4.98 3.83
C LEU A 45 10.04 -5.23 2.86
N TYR A 46 10.18 -6.47 2.40
CA TYR A 46 11.14 -6.83 1.37
C TYR A 46 10.40 -7.23 0.10
N VAL A 47 10.88 -6.73 -1.03
CA VAL A 47 10.30 -7.05 -2.35
C VAL A 47 10.27 -8.54 -2.59
N THR A 48 11.33 -9.26 -2.15
CA THR A 48 11.41 -10.71 -2.32
C THR A 48 10.28 -11.44 -1.62
N ASP A 49 9.90 -11.00 -0.43
CA ASP A 49 8.78 -11.61 0.31
C ASP A 49 7.46 -11.34 -0.38
N LEU A 50 7.28 -10.13 -0.88
CA LEU A 50 6.06 -9.76 -1.63
C LEU A 50 5.92 -10.59 -2.89
N CYS A 51 7.02 -10.81 -3.60
CA CYS A 51 7.04 -11.66 -4.80
C CYS A 51 6.66 -13.10 -4.48
N LYS A 52 7.18 -13.64 -3.38
CA LYS A 52 6.85 -15.01 -2.95
C LYS A 52 5.37 -15.16 -2.62
N VAL A 53 4.82 -14.22 -1.88
CA VAL A 53 3.41 -14.26 -1.47
C VAL A 53 2.49 -14.12 -2.68
N ALA A 54 2.79 -13.21 -3.58
CA ALA A 54 1.98 -12.97 -4.77
C ALA A 54 2.28 -13.95 -5.90
N ARG A 55 3.35 -14.76 -5.78
CA ARG A 55 3.80 -15.75 -6.77
C ARG A 55 4.07 -15.12 -8.13
N VAL A 56 4.75 -13.99 -8.13
CA VAL A 56 5.10 -13.26 -9.33
C VAL A 56 6.55 -12.82 -9.26
N SER A 57 7.11 -12.44 -10.43
CA SER A 57 8.43 -11.85 -10.50
C SER A 57 8.39 -10.41 -9.97
N GLU A 58 9.56 -9.88 -9.63
CA GLU A 58 9.69 -8.50 -9.19
C GLU A 58 9.15 -7.53 -10.25
N ARG A 59 9.45 -7.79 -11.51
CA ARG A 59 8.95 -6.96 -12.61
C ARG A 59 7.43 -6.94 -12.67
N THR A 60 6.79 -8.09 -12.54
CA THR A 60 5.33 -8.19 -12.55
C THR A 60 4.72 -7.49 -11.35
N LEU A 61 5.35 -7.64 -10.18
CA LEU A 61 4.91 -6.96 -8.97
C LEU A 61 4.97 -5.44 -9.13
N GLU A 62 6.10 -4.92 -9.58
CA GLU A 62 6.29 -3.48 -9.77
C GLU A 62 5.33 -2.92 -10.80
N TYR A 63 5.12 -3.64 -11.89
CA TYR A 63 4.20 -3.21 -12.93
C TYR A 63 2.77 -3.13 -12.40
N ALA A 64 2.34 -4.14 -11.64
CA ALA A 64 1.01 -4.16 -11.05
C ALA A 64 0.77 -2.96 -10.12
N PHE A 65 1.74 -2.68 -9.25
CA PHE A 65 1.62 -1.54 -8.32
C PHE A 65 1.63 -0.21 -9.06
N LYS A 66 2.48 -0.07 -10.07
CA LYS A 66 2.53 1.15 -10.86
C LYS A 66 1.21 1.41 -11.59
N GLU A 67 0.64 0.37 -12.20
CA GLU A 67 -0.61 0.49 -12.96
C GLU A 67 -1.81 0.76 -12.06
N ILE A 68 -1.90 0.08 -10.92
CA ILE A 68 -3.06 0.18 -10.03
C ILE A 68 -2.92 1.35 -9.05
N MET A 69 -1.74 1.54 -8.46
CA MET A 69 -1.53 2.52 -7.39
C MET A 69 -0.66 3.71 -7.79
N GLY A 70 0.03 3.65 -8.92
CA GLY A 70 0.92 4.72 -9.35
C GLY A 70 2.21 4.84 -8.56
N LEU A 71 2.52 3.88 -7.70
CA LEU A 71 3.68 3.88 -6.82
C LEU A 71 4.36 2.52 -6.84
N SER A 72 5.63 2.48 -6.41
CA SER A 72 6.31 1.19 -6.21
C SER A 72 5.69 0.44 -5.03
N PRO A 73 5.85 -0.90 -4.98
CA PRO A 73 5.27 -1.70 -3.90
C PRO A 73 5.67 -1.26 -2.51
N VAL A 74 6.96 -1.08 -2.26
CA VAL A 74 7.45 -0.72 -0.94
C VAL A 74 6.99 0.68 -0.55
N THR A 75 7.01 1.63 -1.49
CA THR A 75 6.55 3.00 -1.22
C THR A 75 5.07 3.01 -0.82
N TYR A 76 4.23 2.32 -1.60
CA TYR A 76 2.81 2.27 -1.32
C TYR A 76 2.51 1.60 0.02
N LEU A 77 3.10 0.43 0.26
CA LEU A 77 2.85 -0.33 1.48
C LEU A 77 3.41 0.37 2.72
N SER A 78 4.56 1.04 2.59
CA SER A 78 5.10 1.85 3.68
C SER A 78 4.17 2.99 4.05
N ARG A 79 3.55 3.64 3.07
CA ARG A 79 2.56 4.69 3.33
C ARG A 79 1.34 4.17 4.06
N LEU A 80 0.85 2.99 3.71
CA LEU A 80 -0.24 2.36 4.45
C LEU A 80 0.13 2.15 5.91
N ARG A 81 1.34 1.67 6.16
CA ARG A 81 1.84 1.46 7.52
C ARG A 81 2.02 2.77 8.26
N LEU A 82 2.48 3.83 7.60
CA LEU A 82 2.56 5.17 8.21
C LEU A 82 1.18 5.64 8.64
N HIS A 83 0.15 5.41 7.83
CA HIS A 83 -1.23 5.75 8.20
C HIS A 83 -1.68 4.99 9.44
N ARG A 84 -1.29 3.71 9.56
CA ARG A 84 -1.61 2.92 10.75
C ARG A 84 -0.93 3.45 11.99
N VAL A 85 0.35 3.85 11.87
CA VAL A 85 1.06 4.50 12.98
C VAL A 85 0.33 5.77 13.39
N ARG A 86 -0.05 6.60 12.42
CA ARG A 86 -0.76 7.85 12.72
C ARG A 86 -2.08 7.58 13.42
N GLN A 87 -2.86 6.61 12.96
CA GLN A 87 -4.11 6.23 13.61
C GLN A 87 -3.87 5.80 15.06
N ALA A 88 -2.83 5.01 15.31
CA ALA A 88 -2.48 4.56 16.64
C ALA A 88 -2.08 5.73 17.55
N LEU A 89 -1.30 6.67 17.03
CA LEU A 89 -0.90 7.86 17.79
C LEU A 89 -2.10 8.74 18.12
N LEU A 90 -3.03 8.91 17.18
CA LEU A 90 -4.24 9.68 17.40
C LEU A 90 -5.21 9.00 18.36
N ALA A 91 -5.27 7.67 18.35
CA ALA A 91 -6.17 6.91 19.21
C ALA A 91 -5.64 6.67 20.61
N ALA A 92 -4.33 6.81 20.83
CA ALA A 92 -3.70 6.50 22.12
C ALA A 92 -4.17 7.47 23.21
N THR A 93 -4.36 6.96 24.44
CA THR A 93 -4.62 7.79 25.60
C THR A 93 -3.29 8.34 26.13
N HIS A 94 -3.36 9.41 26.92
CA HIS A 94 -2.16 10.07 27.43
C HIS A 94 -1.25 9.09 28.19
N GLY A 95 0.00 9.00 27.77
CA GLY A 95 1.00 8.14 28.40
C GLY A 95 0.88 6.65 28.09
N SER A 96 -0.08 6.24 27.24
CA SER A 96 -0.30 4.81 26.95
C SER A 96 0.66 4.23 25.92
N THR A 97 1.31 5.07 25.10
CA THR A 97 2.24 4.61 24.09
C THR A 97 3.31 5.66 23.79
N THR A 98 4.29 5.27 22.99
CA THR A 98 5.32 6.18 22.50
C THR A 98 5.40 6.09 20.98
N VAL A 99 5.99 7.10 20.34
CA VAL A 99 6.24 7.09 18.91
C VAL A 99 7.09 5.88 18.51
N THR A 100 8.13 5.59 19.27
CA THR A 100 9.01 4.45 19.00
C THR A 100 8.26 3.13 19.03
N THR A 101 7.40 2.93 20.03
CA THR A 101 6.61 1.72 20.16
C THR A 101 5.72 1.52 18.94
N GLU A 102 5.00 2.56 18.52
CA GLU A 102 4.10 2.47 17.38
C GLU A 102 4.85 2.27 16.07
N ALA A 103 6.00 2.94 15.90
CA ALA A 103 6.84 2.76 14.72
C ALA A 103 7.33 1.31 14.60
N LEU A 104 7.83 0.74 15.70
CA LEU A 104 8.30 -0.65 15.73
C LEU A 104 7.16 -1.64 15.47
N ASN A 105 5.98 -1.40 16.02
CA ASN A 105 4.81 -2.25 15.81
C ASN A 105 4.44 -2.37 14.33
N TRP A 106 4.76 -1.35 13.54
CA TRP A 106 4.44 -1.32 12.11
C TRP A 106 5.66 -1.51 11.22
N GLY A 107 6.76 -2.05 11.77
CA GLY A 107 7.91 -2.49 10.98
C GLY A 107 8.91 -1.40 10.64
N PHE A 108 8.87 -0.27 11.31
CA PHE A 108 9.83 0.82 11.08
C PHE A 108 10.98 0.70 12.09
N TRP A 109 12.10 0.17 11.62
CA TRP A 109 13.27 -0.12 12.46
C TRP A 109 14.30 1.01 12.47
N HIS A 110 14.25 1.92 11.47
CA HIS A 110 15.14 3.06 11.38
C HIS A 110 14.36 4.33 11.70
N PHE A 111 14.52 4.80 12.92
CA PHE A 111 13.68 5.90 13.44
C PHE A 111 13.86 7.20 12.66
N GLY A 112 15.11 7.53 12.23
CA GLY A 112 15.35 8.74 11.46
C GLY A 112 14.65 8.72 10.10
N GLU A 113 14.72 7.59 9.42
CA GLU A 113 14.01 7.41 8.13
C GLU A 113 12.50 7.45 8.32
N PHE A 114 12.02 6.81 9.37
CA PHE A 114 10.60 6.82 9.71
C PHE A 114 10.09 8.23 9.95
N SER A 115 10.77 9.01 10.77
CA SER A 115 10.36 10.38 11.10
C SER A 115 10.31 11.26 9.86
N ARG A 116 11.31 11.11 8.98
CA ARG A 116 11.35 11.87 7.73
C ARG A 116 10.18 11.49 6.82
N ALA A 117 9.94 10.20 6.64
CA ALA A 117 8.85 9.70 5.82
C ALA A 117 7.49 10.14 6.38
N TYR A 118 7.34 10.09 7.70
CA TYR A 118 6.13 10.52 8.37
C TYR A 118 5.86 12.01 8.12
N LYS A 119 6.88 12.84 8.30
CA LYS A 119 6.74 14.28 8.06
C LYS A 119 6.42 14.59 6.60
N GLU A 120 7.04 13.90 5.66
CA GLU A 120 6.73 14.05 4.24
C GLU A 120 5.29 13.67 3.94
N CYS A 121 4.80 12.63 4.57
CA CYS A 121 3.45 12.13 4.34
C CYS A 121 2.36 13.00 4.98
N PHE A 122 2.58 13.47 6.20
CA PHE A 122 1.55 14.14 7.01
C PHE A 122 1.83 15.60 7.33
N GLY A 123 2.97 16.12 6.97
CA GLY A 123 3.31 17.53 7.22
C GLY A 123 3.69 17.87 8.66
N GLU A 124 3.77 16.88 9.54
CA GLU A 124 4.17 17.07 10.93
C GLU A 124 4.99 15.87 11.41
N LEU A 125 5.70 16.04 12.51
CA LEU A 125 6.48 14.96 13.12
C LEU A 125 5.53 14.01 13.89
N PRO A 126 5.92 12.73 14.04
CA PRO A 126 5.11 11.79 14.83
C PRO A 126 4.88 12.26 16.26
N SER A 127 5.91 12.85 16.88
CA SER A 127 5.79 13.39 18.24
C SER A 127 4.77 14.51 18.33
N GLU A 128 4.66 15.32 17.27
CA GLU A 128 3.67 16.38 17.22
C GLU A 128 2.26 15.81 17.14
N THR A 129 2.07 14.75 16.36
CA THR A 129 0.78 14.06 16.28
C THR A 129 0.39 13.52 17.64
N LEU A 130 1.32 12.86 18.35
CA LEU A 130 1.04 12.26 19.66
C LEU A 130 0.67 13.32 20.69
N ARG A 131 1.31 14.50 20.66
CA ARG A 131 1.04 15.59 21.61
C ARG A 131 -0.23 16.37 21.30
N ARG A 132 -0.77 16.25 20.10
CA ARG A 132 -1.94 17.02 19.66
C ARG A 132 -3.23 16.69 20.38
N LYS A 133 -3.23 15.68 21.21
CA LYS A 133 -4.46 15.24 21.85
C LYS A 133 -4.88 16.12 23.00
N PRO A 134 -6.17 16.39 23.11
CA PRO A 134 -6.71 17.03 24.29
C PRO A 134 -6.55 16.17 25.53
#